data_0c89a7012eedc100a27d1a7838cd8d10
#
_entry.id   0c89a7012eedc100a27d1a7838cd8d10
#
_cell.length_a   1.000
_cell.length_b   1.000
_cell.length_c   1.000
_cell.angle_alpha   90.00
_cell.angle_beta   90.00
_cell.angle_gamma   90.00
#
_symmetry.space_group_name_H-M   'P 1'
#
loop_
_entity.id
_entity.type
_entity.pdbx_description
1 polymer ?
#
loop_
_entity_poly.entity_id
_entity_poly.type
_entity_poly.pdbx_seq_one_letter_code
_entity_poly.pdbx_strand_id
1 'polypeptide(L)'
;PLVHFGTTLGAWLKQKMPFNFTPDLYIGAGVAASISSGFGAPLAGLIFAHEAILRHYSHKSILAIATASGISYAVSTAIWGDANIIAVSPDQFNLLLILIISFLAGPIFGFIAILYMKSLLFFNKISNQQNFSLIYKYGICVISLSIIGHFVPEVMGLGAETVGGVLGSDYTL
;
A
#
# COMPACT_ATOMS: atom_id res chain seq x y z
N PRO A 1 4.51 7.71 0.64
CA PRO A 1 5.82 8.12 0.10
C PRO A 1 6.27 7.25 -1.07
N LEU A 2 6.19 5.91 -0.98
CA LEU A 2 6.67 4.98 -2.02
C LEU A 2 6.02 5.21 -3.39
N VAL A 3 4.70 5.37 -3.43
CA VAL A 3 3.96 5.63 -4.68
C VAL A 3 4.39 6.96 -5.31
N HIS A 4 4.57 8.01 -4.51
CA HIS A 4 5.05 9.30 -4.99
C HIS A 4 6.48 9.22 -5.53
N PHE A 5 7.35 8.48 -4.86
CA PHE A 5 8.69 8.23 -5.35
C PHE A 5 8.66 7.51 -6.70
N GLY A 6 7.88 6.43 -6.80
CA GLY A 6 7.71 5.67 -8.05
C GLY A 6 7.14 6.51 -9.19
N THR A 7 6.12 7.34 -8.93
CA THR A 7 5.54 8.24 -9.94
C THR A 7 6.55 9.26 -10.43
N THR A 8 7.31 9.88 -9.53
CA THR A 8 8.32 10.88 -9.86
C THR A 8 9.46 10.28 -10.68
N LEU A 9 9.93 9.10 -10.28
CA LEU A 9 10.98 8.37 -11.00
C LEU A 9 10.51 7.97 -12.41
N GLY A 10 9.29 7.45 -12.53
CA GLY A 10 8.68 7.10 -13.81
C GLY A 10 8.54 8.31 -14.74
N ALA A 11 8.06 9.44 -14.22
CA ALA A 11 7.95 10.67 -14.98
C ALA A 11 9.32 11.23 -15.42
N TRP A 12 10.32 11.14 -14.56
CA TRP A 12 11.70 11.53 -14.90
C TRP A 12 12.30 10.63 -15.99
N LEU A 13 12.10 9.31 -15.90
CA LEU A 13 12.55 8.35 -16.92
C LEU A 13 11.91 8.65 -18.27
N LYS A 14 10.62 9.00 -18.33
CA LYS A 14 9.96 9.40 -19.57
C LYS A 14 10.68 10.57 -20.27
N GLN A 15 11.20 11.53 -19.52
CA GLN A 15 11.91 12.68 -20.08
C GLN A 15 13.31 12.31 -20.64
N LYS A 16 13.93 11.27 -20.07
CA LYS A 16 15.30 10.86 -20.43
C LYS A 16 15.36 9.72 -21.44
N MET A 17 14.31 8.91 -21.53
CA MET A 17 14.31 7.72 -22.42
C MET A 17 13.74 8.07 -23.79
N PRO A 18 14.40 7.61 -24.87
CA PRO A 18 13.96 7.89 -26.24
C PRO A 18 12.75 7.04 -26.70
N PHE A 19 12.23 6.16 -25.84
CA PHE A 19 11.15 5.27 -26.20
C PHE A 19 9.79 5.98 -26.24
N ASN A 20 9.01 5.74 -27.29
CA ASN A 20 7.69 6.34 -27.52
C ASN A 20 6.54 5.60 -26.81
N PHE A 21 6.71 5.33 -25.51
CA PHE A 21 5.61 4.86 -24.69
C PHE A 21 4.83 6.03 -24.07
N THR A 22 3.58 5.76 -23.70
CA THR A 22 2.73 6.77 -23.04
C THR A 22 3.29 7.15 -21.68
N PRO A 23 3.16 8.41 -21.23
CA PRO A 23 3.61 8.83 -19.90
C PRO A 23 3.03 7.96 -18.76
N ASP A 24 1.76 7.57 -18.90
CA ASP A 24 1.07 6.75 -17.91
C ASP A 24 1.73 5.38 -17.70
N LEU A 25 2.32 4.81 -18.78
CA LEU A 25 3.04 3.55 -18.67
C LEU A 25 4.32 3.68 -17.84
N TYR A 26 5.06 4.76 -17.99
CA TYR A 26 6.27 5.02 -17.20
C TYR A 26 5.92 5.24 -15.73
N ILE A 27 4.86 6.02 -15.46
CA ILE A 27 4.37 6.28 -14.12
C ILE A 27 3.88 4.97 -13.49
N GLY A 28 3.08 4.19 -14.21
CA GLY A 28 2.58 2.90 -13.75
C GLY A 28 3.69 1.91 -13.45
N ALA A 29 4.69 1.80 -14.31
CA ALA A 29 5.85 0.95 -14.09
C ALA A 29 6.67 1.37 -12.86
N GLY A 30 6.87 2.69 -12.65
CA GLY A 30 7.54 3.23 -11.46
C GLY A 30 6.77 2.95 -10.17
N VAL A 31 5.45 3.11 -10.20
CA VAL A 31 4.58 2.79 -9.06
C VAL A 31 4.59 1.30 -8.74
N ALA A 32 4.44 0.44 -9.77
CA ALA A 32 4.49 -1.01 -9.59
C ALA A 32 5.83 -1.46 -9.00
N ALA A 33 6.93 -0.92 -9.52
CA ALA A 33 8.26 -1.21 -9.02
C ALA A 33 8.45 -0.81 -7.56
N SER A 34 8.00 0.38 -7.17
CA SER A 34 8.13 0.87 -5.79
C SER A 34 7.27 0.10 -4.79
N ILE A 35 6.05 -0.30 -5.16
CA ILE A 35 5.20 -1.16 -4.33
C ILE A 35 5.81 -2.55 -4.21
N SER A 36 6.28 -3.09 -5.33
CA SER A 36 6.89 -4.42 -5.38
C SER A 36 8.12 -4.54 -4.47
N SER A 37 9.04 -3.56 -4.53
CA SER A 37 10.24 -3.55 -3.69
C SER A 37 9.94 -3.23 -2.22
N GLY A 38 8.99 -2.32 -1.96
CA GLY A 38 8.70 -1.86 -0.60
C GLY A 38 7.86 -2.84 0.23
N PHE A 39 7.02 -3.64 -0.43
CA PHE A 39 6.12 -4.60 0.24
C PHE A 39 6.43 -6.07 -0.07
N GLY A 40 7.44 -6.35 -0.89
CA GLY A 40 7.74 -7.71 -1.32
C GLY A 40 6.62 -8.36 -2.15
N ALA A 41 5.78 -7.57 -2.81
CA ALA A 41 4.52 -8.00 -3.41
C ALA A 41 4.41 -7.61 -4.90
N PRO A 42 5.08 -8.34 -5.82
CA PRO A 42 5.12 -7.97 -7.23
C PRO A 42 3.76 -8.02 -7.93
N LEU A 43 2.89 -8.97 -7.59
CA LEU A 43 1.54 -9.03 -8.16
C LEU A 43 0.66 -7.88 -7.67
N ALA A 44 0.77 -7.50 -6.41
CA ALA A 44 0.03 -6.37 -5.88
C ALA A 44 0.46 -5.05 -6.54
N GLY A 45 1.77 -4.86 -6.76
CA GLY A 45 2.30 -3.72 -7.50
C GLY A 45 1.78 -3.63 -8.92
N LEU A 46 1.72 -4.75 -9.64
CA LEU A 46 1.15 -4.83 -10.99
C LEU A 46 -0.33 -4.45 -11.01
N ILE A 47 -1.14 -5.05 -10.15
CA ILE A 47 -2.59 -4.80 -10.08
C ILE A 47 -2.87 -3.35 -9.69
N PHE A 48 -2.19 -2.85 -8.67
CA PHE A 48 -2.35 -1.46 -8.22
C PHE A 48 -2.03 -0.44 -9.33
N ALA A 49 -0.96 -0.65 -10.08
CA ALA A 49 -0.60 0.23 -11.18
C ALA A 49 -1.67 0.26 -12.27
N HIS A 50 -2.29 -0.88 -12.59
CA HIS A 50 -3.38 -0.92 -13.57
C HIS A 50 -4.66 -0.28 -13.06
N GLU A 51 -5.04 -0.57 -11.83
CA GLU A 51 -6.31 -0.11 -11.25
C GLU A 51 -6.27 1.36 -10.87
N ALA A 52 -5.22 1.80 -10.17
CA ALA A 52 -5.15 3.14 -9.61
C ALA A 52 -4.55 4.17 -10.58
N ILE A 53 -3.58 3.77 -11.43
CA ILE A 53 -2.84 4.70 -12.28
C ILE A 53 -3.36 4.69 -13.72
N LEU A 54 -3.32 3.53 -14.38
CA LEU A 54 -3.68 3.45 -15.80
C LEU A 54 -5.20 3.48 -16.02
N ARG A 55 -5.96 2.85 -15.14
CA ARG A 55 -7.43 2.69 -15.24
C ARG A 55 -7.90 2.01 -16.53
N HIS A 56 -7.01 1.38 -17.25
CA HIS A 56 -7.30 0.58 -18.45
C HIS A 56 -6.30 -0.58 -18.55
N TYR A 57 -6.73 -1.66 -19.19
CA TYR A 57 -5.91 -2.84 -19.41
C TYR A 57 -5.50 -2.94 -20.87
N SER A 58 -4.20 -3.05 -21.12
CA SER A 58 -3.67 -3.39 -22.43
C SER A 58 -2.54 -4.42 -22.28
N HIS A 59 -2.43 -5.34 -23.23
CA HIS A 59 -1.39 -6.38 -23.17
C HIS A 59 0.02 -5.80 -23.11
N LYS A 60 0.27 -4.69 -23.80
CA LYS A 60 1.58 -4.02 -23.79
C LYS A 60 1.87 -3.40 -22.42
N SER A 61 0.87 -2.80 -21.78
CA SER A 61 1.00 -2.20 -20.44
C SER A 61 1.24 -3.27 -19.39
N ILE A 62 0.49 -4.38 -19.44
CA ILE A 62 0.62 -5.49 -18.48
C ILE A 62 2.03 -6.05 -18.49
N LEU A 63 2.58 -6.34 -19.67
CA LEU A 63 3.93 -6.91 -19.80
C LEU A 63 5.00 -5.94 -19.26
N ALA A 64 4.94 -4.67 -19.64
CA ALA A 64 5.93 -3.68 -19.21
C ALA A 64 5.88 -3.44 -17.70
N ILE A 65 4.70 -3.36 -17.11
CA ILE A 65 4.51 -3.14 -15.68
C ILE A 65 4.87 -4.40 -14.88
N ALA A 66 4.51 -5.58 -15.39
CA ALA A 66 4.88 -6.85 -14.76
C ALA A 66 6.39 -7.05 -14.72
N THR A 67 7.09 -6.75 -15.81
CA THR A 67 8.56 -6.83 -15.86
C THR A 67 9.21 -5.83 -14.91
N ALA A 68 8.73 -4.58 -14.85
CA ALA A 68 9.24 -3.58 -13.93
C ALA A 68 9.03 -4.00 -12.46
N SER A 69 7.84 -4.51 -12.14
CA SER A 69 7.49 -5.01 -10.81
C SER A 69 8.34 -6.22 -10.42
N GLY A 70 8.48 -7.22 -11.31
CA GLY A 70 9.25 -8.43 -11.06
C GLY A 70 10.74 -8.17 -10.89
N ILE A 71 11.33 -7.35 -11.76
CA ILE A 71 12.74 -6.96 -11.67
C ILE A 71 13.01 -6.19 -10.37
N SER A 72 12.12 -5.25 -10.01
CA SER A 72 12.26 -4.48 -8.77
C SER A 72 12.23 -5.37 -7.53
N TYR A 73 11.33 -6.36 -7.51
CA TYR A 73 11.29 -7.37 -6.46
C TYR A 73 12.59 -8.18 -6.39
N ALA A 74 13.04 -8.71 -7.53
CA ALA A 74 14.26 -9.51 -7.61
C ALA A 74 15.51 -8.74 -7.15
N VAL A 75 15.62 -7.47 -7.54
CA VAL A 75 16.73 -6.61 -7.09
C VAL A 75 16.63 -6.32 -5.61
N SER A 76 15.43 -6.01 -5.10
CA SER A 76 15.22 -5.74 -3.68
C SER A 76 15.59 -6.96 -2.83
N THR A 77 15.13 -8.14 -3.20
CA THR A 77 15.45 -9.39 -2.46
C THR A 77 16.92 -9.77 -2.57
N ALA A 78 17.58 -9.51 -3.69
CA ALA A 78 19.00 -9.76 -3.86
C ALA A 78 19.88 -8.86 -2.98
N ILE A 79 19.45 -7.62 -2.70
CA ILE A 79 20.22 -6.64 -1.89
C ILE A 79 19.90 -6.76 -0.41
N TRP A 80 18.62 -6.88 -0.07
CA TRP A 80 18.12 -6.76 1.32
C TRP A 80 17.71 -8.11 1.93
N GLY A 81 17.70 -9.18 1.13
CA GLY A 81 17.11 -10.46 1.49
C GLY A 81 15.59 -10.48 1.31
N ASP A 82 14.97 -11.61 1.59
CA ASP A 82 13.51 -11.73 1.54
C ASP A 82 12.88 -10.82 2.59
N ALA A 83 12.19 -9.80 2.12
CA ALA A 83 11.38 -8.93 2.97
C ALA A 83 10.09 -9.69 3.39
N ASN A 84 10.26 -10.72 4.21
CA ASN A 84 9.14 -11.33 4.92
C ASN A 84 8.68 -10.35 5.99
N ILE A 85 7.88 -9.36 5.58
CA ILE A 85 7.26 -8.38 6.50
C ILE A 85 6.43 -9.13 7.55
N ILE A 86 5.95 -10.31 7.21
CA ILE A 86 5.15 -11.18 8.07
C ILE A 86 5.68 -12.61 7.89
N ALA A 87 6.42 -13.11 8.87
CA ALA A 87 6.83 -14.51 8.90
C ALA A 87 5.64 -15.37 9.36
N VAL A 88 4.90 -15.92 8.42
CA VAL A 88 3.87 -16.92 8.71
C VAL A 88 4.46 -18.30 8.51
N SER A 89 4.47 -19.12 9.56
CA SER A 89 4.87 -20.53 9.44
C SER A 89 3.84 -21.27 8.55
N PRO A 90 4.27 -21.89 7.43
CA PRO A 90 3.34 -22.52 6.48
C PRO A 90 2.73 -23.82 6.99
N ASP A 91 2.98 -24.22 8.25
CA ASP A 91 2.57 -25.47 8.80
C ASP A 91 1.05 -25.54 9.04
N GLN A 92 0.38 -26.34 8.21
CA GLN A 92 -0.95 -26.88 8.39
C GLN A 92 -2.16 -25.99 8.09
N PHE A 93 -2.08 -25.10 7.13
CA PHE A 93 -3.31 -24.42 6.66
C PHE A 93 -4.11 -25.31 5.70
N ASN A 94 -5.34 -25.63 6.11
CA ASN A 94 -6.30 -26.25 5.19
C ASN A 94 -6.74 -25.19 4.17
N LEU A 95 -6.33 -25.36 2.92
CA LEU A 95 -6.63 -24.42 1.83
C LEU A 95 -8.12 -24.12 1.71
N LEU A 96 -8.98 -25.13 1.89
CA LEU A 96 -10.44 -25.00 1.80
C LEU A 96 -10.98 -24.11 2.93
N LEU A 97 -10.45 -24.27 4.14
CA LEU A 97 -10.82 -23.43 5.30
C LEU A 97 -10.43 -21.97 5.05
N ILE A 98 -9.22 -21.73 4.54
CA ILE A 98 -8.75 -20.37 4.20
C ILE A 98 -9.66 -19.71 3.16
N LEU A 99 -10.05 -20.45 2.11
CA LEU A 99 -10.94 -19.93 1.08
C LEU A 99 -12.32 -19.55 1.64
N ILE A 100 -12.88 -20.38 2.51
CA ILE A 100 -14.18 -20.10 3.15
C ILE A 100 -14.08 -18.86 4.06
N ILE A 101 -13.05 -18.80 4.90
CA ILE A 101 -12.84 -17.64 5.79
C ILE A 101 -12.61 -16.36 4.98
N SER A 102 -11.78 -16.41 3.93
CA SER A 102 -11.53 -15.27 3.06
C SER A 102 -12.78 -14.78 2.34
N PHE A 103 -13.63 -15.71 1.90
CA PHE A 103 -14.90 -15.36 1.26
C PHE A 103 -15.86 -14.65 2.22
N LEU A 104 -15.93 -15.09 3.47
CA LEU A 104 -16.75 -14.44 4.51
C LEU A 104 -16.13 -13.12 5.01
N ALA A 105 -14.82 -13.07 5.12
CA ALA A 105 -14.10 -11.86 5.58
C ALA A 105 -14.11 -10.72 4.54
N GLY A 106 -14.12 -11.06 3.24
CA GLY A 106 -14.10 -10.06 2.17
C GLY A 106 -15.17 -8.98 2.29
N PRO A 107 -16.46 -9.32 2.40
CA PRO A 107 -17.52 -8.32 2.59
C PRO A 107 -17.36 -7.46 3.85
N ILE A 108 -16.86 -8.05 4.95
CA ILE A 108 -16.62 -7.35 6.21
C ILE A 108 -15.53 -6.29 6.02
N PHE A 109 -14.40 -6.68 5.43
CA PHE A 109 -13.32 -5.73 5.11
C PHE A 109 -13.77 -4.68 4.09
N GLY A 110 -14.57 -5.05 3.09
CA GLY A 110 -15.17 -4.11 2.15
C GLY A 110 -16.05 -3.06 2.85
N PHE A 111 -16.87 -3.48 3.80
CA PHE A 111 -17.68 -2.56 4.61
C PHE A 111 -16.82 -1.62 5.45
N ILE A 112 -15.79 -2.14 6.12
CA ILE A 112 -14.84 -1.34 6.91
C ILE A 112 -14.13 -0.32 6.00
N ALA A 113 -13.70 -0.72 4.81
CA ALA A 113 -13.08 0.18 3.84
C ALA A 113 -14.01 1.32 3.40
N ILE A 114 -15.29 1.02 3.17
CA ILE A 114 -16.31 2.05 2.85
C ILE A 114 -16.48 3.04 4.01
N LEU A 115 -16.56 2.54 5.25
CA LEU A 115 -16.65 3.40 6.43
C LEU A 115 -15.42 4.31 6.57
N TYR A 116 -14.24 3.75 6.36
CA TYR A 116 -12.98 4.50 6.39
C TYR A 116 -12.96 5.60 5.31
N MET A 117 -13.30 5.27 4.06
CA MET A 117 -13.36 6.26 2.99
C MET A 117 -14.39 7.36 3.25
N LYS A 118 -15.58 7.01 3.73
CA LYS A 118 -16.61 8.00 4.10
C LYS A 118 -16.13 8.91 5.22
N SER A 119 -15.45 8.36 6.22
CA SER A 119 -14.84 9.10 7.31
C SER A 119 -13.81 10.11 6.80
N LEU A 120 -12.89 9.69 5.93
CA LEU A 120 -11.90 10.58 5.32
C LEU A 120 -12.56 11.73 4.54
N LEU A 121 -13.55 11.42 3.71
CA LEU A 121 -14.28 12.44 2.93
C LEU A 121 -15.03 13.42 3.84
N PHE A 122 -15.64 12.92 4.90
CA PHE A 122 -16.34 13.74 5.91
C PHE A 122 -15.38 14.71 6.61
N PHE A 123 -14.27 14.22 7.12
CA PHE A 123 -13.25 15.08 7.77
C PHE A 123 -12.61 16.06 6.80
N ASN A 124 -12.36 15.64 5.57
CA ASN A 124 -11.83 16.55 4.52
C ASN A 124 -12.83 17.67 4.21
N LYS A 125 -14.12 17.35 4.11
CA LYS A 125 -15.17 18.35 3.89
C LYS A 125 -15.24 19.36 5.05
N ILE A 126 -15.21 18.89 6.29
CA ILE A 126 -15.20 19.77 7.48
C ILE A 126 -13.96 20.66 7.48
N SER A 127 -12.78 20.05 7.23
CA SER A 127 -11.53 20.79 7.21
C SER A 127 -11.50 21.89 6.13
N ASN A 128 -12.12 21.65 4.97
CA ASN A 128 -12.17 22.63 3.90
C ASN A 128 -13.23 23.72 4.09
N GLN A 129 -14.30 23.42 4.80
CA GLN A 129 -15.36 24.39 5.08
C GLN A 129 -14.99 25.42 6.17
N GLN A 130 -14.04 25.08 7.03
CA GLN A 130 -13.62 25.97 8.10
C GLN A 130 -12.35 26.71 7.71
N ASN A 131 -12.41 28.05 7.73
CA ASN A 131 -11.27 28.95 7.46
C ASN A 131 -10.25 28.98 8.62
N PHE A 132 -10.05 27.86 9.30
CA PHE A 132 -8.99 27.77 10.30
C PHE A 132 -7.62 27.81 9.65
N SER A 133 -6.72 28.56 10.28
CA SER A 133 -5.31 28.55 9.89
C SER A 133 -4.77 27.11 9.91
N LEU A 134 -3.90 26.81 8.96
CA LEU A 134 -3.22 25.49 8.85
C LEU A 134 -2.61 25.04 10.19
N ILE A 135 -2.07 25.97 10.96
CA ILE A 135 -1.46 25.68 12.27
C ILE A 135 -2.46 25.05 13.24
N TYR A 136 -3.69 25.58 13.30
CA TYR A 136 -4.73 25.01 14.19
C TYR A 136 -5.15 23.61 13.72
N LYS A 137 -5.28 23.37 12.43
CA LYS A 137 -5.62 22.05 11.87
C LYS A 137 -4.56 21.01 12.21
N TYR A 138 -3.29 21.35 12.01
CA TYR A 138 -2.17 20.46 12.38
C TYR A 138 -2.08 20.27 13.89
N GLY A 139 -2.27 21.34 14.69
CA GLY A 139 -2.25 21.27 16.14
C GLY A 139 -3.27 20.28 16.70
N ILE A 140 -4.52 20.33 16.22
CA ILE A 140 -5.58 19.40 16.62
C ILE A 140 -5.20 17.96 16.24
N CYS A 141 -4.69 17.73 15.03
CA CYS A 141 -4.28 16.40 14.60
C CYS A 141 -3.13 15.83 15.47
N VAL A 142 -2.12 16.65 15.77
CA VAL A 142 -0.98 16.24 16.60
C VAL A 142 -1.43 15.90 18.02
N ILE A 143 -2.25 16.77 18.63
CA ILE A 143 -2.77 16.53 19.97
C ILE A 143 -3.63 15.26 20.02
N SER A 144 -4.54 15.09 19.05
CA SER A 144 -5.39 13.90 18.98
C SER A 144 -4.56 12.63 18.82
N LEU A 145 -3.56 12.65 17.92
CA LEU A 145 -2.68 11.51 17.70
C LEU A 145 -1.82 11.20 18.94
N SER A 146 -1.33 12.24 19.62
CA SER A 146 -0.55 12.06 20.86
C SER A 146 -1.37 11.42 21.97
N ILE A 147 -2.64 11.84 22.14
CA ILE A 147 -3.54 11.25 23.12
C ILE A 147 -3.82 9.79 22.79
N ILE A 148 -4.20 9.49 21.54
CA ILE A 148 -4.48 8.12 21.11
C ILE A 148 -3.23 7.24 21.25
N GLY A 149 -2.06 7.70 20.80
CA GLY A 149 -0.81 6.96 20.91
C GLY A 149 -0.33 6.74 22.34
N HIS A 150 -0.74 7.59 23.30
CA HIS A 150 -0.46 7.35 24.70
C HIS A 150 -1.27 6.18 25.30
N PHE A 151 -2.54 6.06 24.89
CA PHE A 151 -3.42 4.98 25.38
C PHE A 151 -3.28 3.67 24.58
N VAL A 152 -2.92 3.77 23.31
CA VAL A 152 -2.83 2.65 22.38
C VAL A 152 -1.52 2.81 21.55
N PRO A 153 -0.37 2.43 22.13
CA PRO A 153 0.94 2.57 21.47
C PRO A 153 1.01 1.87 20.10
N GLU A 154 0.25 0.80 19.91
CA GLU A 154 0.18 -0.01 18.70
C GLU A 154 -0.30 0.78 17.46
N VAL A 155 -1.00 1.91 17.69
CA VAL A 155 -1.42 2.82 16.60
C VAL A 155 -0.24 3.62 16.05
N MET A 156 0.85 3.71 16.80
CA MET A 156 2.07 4.43 16.40
C MET A 156 2.89 3.57 15.44
N GLY A 157 3.00 3.98 14.21
CA GLY A 157 3.82 3.30 13.19
C GLY A 157 3.00 2.58 12.11
N LEU A 158 3.62 1.60 11.46
CA LEU A 158 3.03 0.84 10.34
C LEU A 158 2.22 -0.38 10.78
N GLY A 159 2.20 -0.69 12.07
CA GLY A 159 1.51 -1.86 12.62
C GLY A 159 2.14 -3.22 12.25
N ALA A 160 3.30 -3.24 11.60
CA ALA A 160 3.95 -4.49 11.20
C ALA A 160 4.38 -5.33 12.40
N GLU A 161 4.87 -4.68 13.45
CA GLU A 161 5.23 -5.36 14.71
C GLU A 161 4.02 -5.95 15.42
N THR A 162 2.91 -5.21 15.46
CA THR A 162 1.64 -5.67 16.04
C THR A 162 1.09 -6.87 15.29
N VAL A 163 1.09 -6.81 13.94
CA VAL A 163 0.64 -7.94 13.11
C VAL A 163 1.57 -9.13 13.28
N GLY A 164 2.88 -8.91 13.32
CA GLY A 164 3.88 -9.96 13.59
C GLY A 164 3.67 -10.63 14.93
N GLY A 165 3.43 -9.85 16.00
CA GLY A 165 3.17 -10.35 17.34
C GLY A 165 1.88 -11.18 17.43
N VAL A 166 0.80 -10.72 16.79
CA VAL A 166 -0.48 -11.48 16.73
C VAL A 166 -0.30 -12.80 15.99
N LEU A 167 0.46 -12.83 14.89
CA LEU A 167 0.71 -14.04 14.12
C LEU A 167 1.73 -14.97 14.79
N GLY A 168 2.69 -14.42 15.55
CA GLY A 168 3.69 -15.17 16.32
C GLY A 168 3.18 -15.71 17.65
N SER A 169 1.87 -15.54 17.98
CA SER A 169 1.27 -15.91 19.27
C SER A 169 1.94 -15.24 20.52
N ASP A 170 2.62 -14.14 20.33
CA ASP A 170 3.20 -13.36 21.42
C ASP A 170 2.18 -12.54 22.22
N TYR A 171 0.97 -12.37 21.64
CA TYR A 171 -0.17 -11.77 22.34
C TYR A 171 -1.13 -12.86 22.83
N THR A 172 -1.22 -13.01 24.15
CA THR A 172 -2.34 -13.70 24.79
C THR A 172 -3.56 -12.77 24.76
N LEU A 173 -4.62 -13.19 24.06
CA LEU A 173 -5.92 -12.51 24.07
C LEU A 173 -6.56 -12.55 25.45
#